data_d231a3d415edca88d7aa05d0af4143a5
#
_entry.id   d231a3d415edca88d7aa05d0af4143a5
#
_cell.length_a   1.000
_cell.length_b   1.000
_cell.length_c   1.000
_cell.angle_alpha   90.00
_cell.angle_beta   90.00
_cell.angle_gamma   90.00
#
_symmetry.space_group_name_H-M   'P 1'
#
loop_
_entity.id
_entity.type
_entity.pdbx_description
1 polymer ?
#
loop_
_entity_poly.entity_id
_entity_poly.type
_entity_poly.pdbx_seq_one_letter_code
_entity_poly.pdbx_strand_id
1 'polypeptide(L)'
;MKVMLEHNVDKDDARILIEWVTTNPLMGAVQRMHKKHEKLASMMRNVGAVQQQALDIQKIDTPDEETFYREYWCKNQPVILKGMVDDWQAMTKWTMPFLSENFGDQVIEIQENREKDPDYEINSINHKKKVTVREFIDRIGKGPSNDFYMTANNHIFETEEMGVLLNDVGSVPSYITPPKERDGNWFLWVGPAGTITPLHHDENIIFHTQIKGRKRWKLISPMDTPNLYNHRAVFSEVDLFNINYDRFPLMRGVQVADLVVEPGETLFLPLGWWHGVEALEPSISVSSVAFKYSNHWKFSNP
;
A
#
# COMPACT_ATOMS: atom_id res chain seq x y z
N MET A 1 0.09 5.61 -40.63
CA MET A 1 0.41 6.61 -41.63
C MET A 1 0.08 8.03 -41.15
N LYS A 2 -1.22 8.41 -40.98
CA LYS A 2 -1.61 9.80 -40.64
C LYS A 2 -0.91 10.33 -39.38
N VAL A 3 -0.91 9.59 -38.31
CA VAL A 3 -0.25 9.96 -37.02
C VAL A 3 1.29 10.12 -37.19
N MET A 4 1.93 9.24 -37.97
CA MET A 4 3.37 9.32 -38.20
C MET A 4 3.74 10.59 -39.00
N LEU A 5 2.90 10.97 -39.95
CA LEU A 5 3.10 12.21 -40.73
C LEU A 5 2.88 13.47 -39.89
N GLU A 6 1.95 13.41 -38.91
CA GLU A 6 1.73 14.49 -37.93
C GLU A 6 2.93 14.69 -36.99
N HIS A 7 3.77 13.67 -36.81
CA HIS A 7 5.01 13.71 -36.04
C HIS A 7 6.29 13.85 -36.90
N ASN A 8 6.18 14.42 -38.13
CA ASN A 8 7.30 14.69 -39.05
C ASN A 8 8.12 13.43 -39.45
N VAL A 9 7.52 12.25 -39.42
CA VAL A 9 8.15 11.07 -40.01
C VAL A 9 8.02 11.15 -41.54
N ASP A 10 9.14 10.96 -42.24
CA ASP A 10 9.13 10.94 -43.69
C ASP A 10 8.16 9.90 -44.26
N LYS A 11 7.56 10.18 -45.41
CA LYS A 11 6.51 9.34 -45.97
C LYS A 11 7.02 7.95 -46.38
N ASP A 12 8.24 7.87 -46.89
CA ASP A 12 8.85 6.61 -47.30
C ASP A 12 9.29 5.81 -46.09
N ASP A 13 9.86 6.45 -45.04
CA ASP A 13 10.19 5.84 -43.79
C ASP A 13 8.91 5.30 -43.06
N ALA A 14 7.84 6.08 -43.07
CA ALA A 14 6.54 5.65 -42.52
C ALA A 14 6.00 4.41 -43.27
N ARG A 15 6.20 4.32 -44.60
CA ARG A 15 5.78 3.19 -45.42
C ARG A 15 6.61 1.95 -45.08
N ILE A 16 7.92 2.06 -44.98
CA ILE A 16 8.84 0.99 -44.61
C ILE A 16 8.52 0.47 -43.21
N LEU A 17 8.29 1.35 -42.26
CA LEU A 17 7.89 0.96 -40.89
C LEU A 17 6.54 0.22 -40.86
N ILE A 18 5.55 0.68 -41.60
CA ILE A 18 4.25 0.00 -41.70
C ILE A 18 4.40 -1.39 -42.31
N GLU A 19 5.17 -1.51 -43.41
CA GLU A 19 5.44 -2.78 -44.06
C GLU A 19 6.15 -3.74 -43.10
N TRP A 20 7.21 -3.28 -42.41
CA TRP A 20 7.93 -4.07 -41.41
C TRP A 20 7.02 -4.51 -40.28
N VAL A 21 6.19 -3.61 -39.70
CA VAL A 21 5.25 -3.95 -38.63
C VAL A 21 4.22 -4.99 -39.09
N THR A 22 3.73 -4.88 -40.34
CA THR A 22 2.69 -5.78 -40.83
C THR A 22 3.22 -7.15 -41.27
N THR A 23 4.47 -7.24 -41.70
CA THR A 23 5.09 -8.47 -42.20
C THR A 23 5.94 -9.22 -41.16
N ASN A 24 6.37 -8.53 -40.09
CA ASN A 24 7.23 -9.13 -39.10
C ASN A 24 6.44 -10.16 -38.21
N PRO A 25 6.85 -11.43 -38.14
CA PRO A 25 6.18 -12.45 -37.34
C PRO A 25 6.09 -12.11 -35.84
N LEU A 26 7.07 -11.38 -35.30
CA LEU A 26 7.06 -10.91 -33.90
C LEU A 26 5.91 -9.93 -33.65
N MET A 27 5.64 -9.04 -34.60
CA MET A 27 4.53 -8.09 -34.48
C MET A 27 3.17 -8.80 -34.46
N GLY A 28 3.03 -9.87 -35.23
CA GLY A 28 1.85 -10.75 -35.15
C GLY A 28 1.70 -11.42 -33.78
N ALA A 29 2.81 -11.81 -33.14
CA ALA A 29 2.79 -12.34 -31.78
C ALA A 29 2.42 -11.25 -30.76
N VAL A 30 3.01 -10.07 -30.85
CA VAL A 30 2.71 -8.91 -30.00
C VAL A 30 1.22 -8.51 -30.11
N GLN A 31 0.67 -8.45 -31.31
CA GLN A 31 -0.75 -8.17 -31.53
C GLN A 31 -1.67 -9.22 -30.89
N ARG A 32 -1.30 -10.51 -30.99
CA ARG A 32 -2.07 -11.59 -30.32
C ARG A 32 -1.99 -11.47 -28.80
N MET A 33 -0.81 -11.15 -28.26
CA MET A 33 -0.65 -10.93 -26.81
C MET A 33 -1.47 -9.73 -26.35
N HIS A 34 -1.41 -8.62 -27.08
CA HIS A 34 -2.19 -7.42 -26.77
C HIS A 34 -3.71 -7.72 -26.77
N LYS A 35 -4.24 -8.38 -27.81
CA LYS A 35 -5.65 -8.79 -27.84
C LYS A 35 -6.04 -9.72 -26.70
N LYS A 36 -5.13 -10.63 -26.31
CA LYS A 36 -5.36 -11.52 -25.17
C LYS A 36 -5.40 -10.73 -23.86
N HIS A 37 -4.48 -9.78 -23.68
CA HIS A 37 -4.46 -8.91 -22.52
C HIS A 37 -5.71 -8.03 -22.43
N GLU A 38 -6.14 -7.40 -23.54
CA GLU A 38 -7.37 -6.60 -23.58
C GLU A 38 -8.61 -7.44 -23.23
N LYS A 39 -8.67 -8.70 -23.68
CA LYS A 39 -9.76 -9.61 -23.35
C LYS A 39 -9.78 -9.93 -21.84
N LEU A 40 -8.64 -10.22 -21.23
CA LEU A 40 -8.54 -10.46 -19.80
C LEU A 40 -8.91 -9.19 -19.00
N ALA A 41 -8.39 -8.03 -19.40
CA ALA A 41 -8.72 -6.75 -18.80
C ALA A 41 -10.24 -6.45 -18.88
N SER A 42 -10.86 -6.73 -20.02
CA SER A 42 -12.31 -6.58 -20.17
C SER A 42 -13.10 -7.52 -19.25
N MET A 43 -12.64 -8.77 -19.12
CA MET A 43 -13.27 -9.74 -18.21
C MET A 43 -13.15 -9.28 -16.76
N MET A 44 -11.96 -8.83 -16.32
CA MET A 44 -11.76 -8.29 -14.97
C MET A 44 -12.67 -7.10 -14.69
N ARG A 45 -12.75 -6.13 -15.61
CA ARG A 45 -13.65 -4.97 -15.49
C ARG A 45 -15.12 -5.39 -15.35
N ASN A 46 -15.56 -6.39 -16.13
CA ASN A 46 -16.94 -6.88 -16.06
C ASN A 46 -17.23 -7.57 -14.71
N VAL A 47 -16.28 -8.36 -14.19
CA VAL A 47 -16.41 -8.95 -12.85
C VAL A 47 -16.43 -7.86 -11.79
N GLY A 48 -15.53 -6.88 -11.88
CA GLY A 48 -15.49 -5.72 -10.99
C GLY A 48 -16.81 -4.93 -11.01
N ALA A 49 -17.40 -4.72 -12.19
CA ALA A 49 -18.69 -4.03 -12.32
C ALA A 49 -19.84 -4.77 -11.61
N VAL A 50 -19.80 -6.09 -11.58
CA VAL A 50 -20.79 -6.90 -10.81
C VAL A 50 -20.53 -6.78 -9.30
N GLN A 51 -19.26 -6.62 -8.90
CA GLN A 51 -18.83 -6.50 -7.50
C GLN A 51 -18.89 -5.06 -6.97
N GLN A 52 -19.34 -4.09 -7.78
CA GLN A 52 -19.32 -2.65 -7.44
C GLN A 52 -20.01 -2.28 -6.10
N GLN A 53 -20.92 -3.11 -5.60
CA GLN A 53 -21.52 -2.93 -4.27
C GLN A 53 -20.50 -3.15 -3.11
N ALA A 54 -19.35 -3.70 -3.42
CA ALA A 54 -18.30 -4.04 -2.44
C ALA A 54 -17.34 -2.89 -2.08
N LEU A 55 -17.47 -1.70 -2.71
CA LEU A 55 -16.63 -0.53 -2.39
C LEU A 55 -17.10 0.28 -1.17
N ASP A 56 -18.21 -0.10 -0.56
CA ASP A 56 -18.61 0.41 0.76
C ASP A 56 -17.82 -0.33 1.84
N ILE A 57 -16.66 0.23 2.18
CA ILE A 57 -15.78 -0.34 3.21
C ILE A 57 -16.42 -0.09 4.56
N GLN A 58 -17.00 -1.12 5.12
CA GLN A 58 -17.73 -1.05 6.38
C GLN A 58 -16.79 -0.90 7.58
N LYS A 59 -17.28 -0.20 8.61
CA LYS A 59 -16.70 -0.21 9.97
C LYS A 59 -17.57 -1.06 10.87
N ILE A 60 -17.04 -2.15 11.36
CA ILE A 60 -17.77 -3.14 12.18
C ILE A 60 -17.03 -3.42 13.48
N ASP A 61 -17.72 -3.94 14.47
CA ASP A 61 -17.07 -4.51 15.63
C ASP A 61 -16.34 -5.79 15.22
N THR A 62 -15.22 -6.09 15.89
CA THR A 62 -14.37 -7.26 15.58
C THR A 62 -15.21 -8.54 15.57
N PRO A 63 -15.35 -9.23 14.42
CA PRO A 63 -16.17 -10.42 14.29
C PRO A 63 -15.48 -11.65 14.87
N ASP A 64 -16.25 -12.72 15.08
CA ASP A 64 -15.71 -14.04 15.33
C ASP A 64 -14.97 -14.62 14.12
N GLU A 65 -14.23 -15.70 14.33
CA GLU A 65 -13.39 -16.31 13.30
C GLU A 65 -14.18 -16.82 12.10
N GLU A 66 -15.33 -17.44 12.30
CA GLU A 66 -16.16 -17.98 11.22
C GLU A 66 -16.70 -16.85 10.32
N THR A 67 -17.21 -15.79 10.94
CA THR A 67 -17.71 -14.60 10.26
C THR A 67 -16.59 -13.89 9.50
N PHE A 68 -15.43 -13.68 10.15
CA PHE A 68 -14.28 -13.07 9.49
C PHE A 68 -13.83 -13.87 8.27
N TYR A 69 -13.68 -15.20 8.44
CA TYR A 69 -13.22 -16.07 7.36
C TYR A 69 -14.17 -16.06 6.16
N ARG A 70 -15.48 -16.21 6.39
CA ARG A 70 -16.47 -16.35 5.32
C ARG A 70 -16.82 -15.04 4.61
N GLU A 71 -16.94 -13.95 5.39
CA GLU A 71 -17.44 -12.69 4.87
C GLU A 71 -16.33 -11.76 4.36
N TYR A 72 -15.12 -11.87 4.89
CA TYR A 72 -14.02 -10.95 4.56
C TYR A 72 -12.85 -11.67 3.90
N TRP A 73 -12.31 -12.70 4.54
CA TRP A 73 -11.16 -13.43 4.00
C TRP A 73 -11.47 -14.10 2.66
N CYS A 74 -12.48 -14.99 2.62
CA CYS A 74 -12.84 -15.74 1.40
C CYS A 74 -13.42 -14.86 0.30
N LYS A 75 -14.05 -13.74 0.65
CA LYS A 75 -14.60 -12.79 -0.32
C LYS A 75 -13.58 -11.76 -0.79
N ASN A 76 -12.37 -11.78 -0.25
CA ASN A 76 -11.35 -10.78 -0.51
C ASN A 76 -11.87 -9.35 -0.29
N GLN A 77 -12.65 -9.14 0.79
CA GLN A 77 -13.39 -7.90 1.07
C GLN A 77 -12.69 -7.10 2.18
N PRO A 78 -12.25 -5.85 1.93
CA PRO A 78 -11.70 -5.00 2.97
C PRO A 78 -12.76 -4.59 3.99
N VAL A 79 -12.32 -4.39 5.24
CA VAL A 79 -13.19 -3.98 6.35
C VAL A 79 -12.36 -3.26 7.40
N ILE A 80 -12.95 -2.30 8.09
CA ILE A 80 -12.38 -1.67 9.27
C ILE A 80 -12.99 -2.32 10.52
N LEU A 81 -12.12 -2.86 11.38
CA LEU A 81 -12.49 -3.49 12.64
C LEU A 81 -12.33 -2.50 13.80
N LYS A 82 -13.34 -2.42 14.64
CA LYS A 82 -13.36 -1.67 15.90
C LYS A 82 -13.28 -2.64 17.08
N GLY A 83 -12.71 -2.19 18.20
CA GLY A 83 -12.64 -2.95 19.44
C GLY A 83 -11.57 -4.04 19.46
N MET A 84 -10.83 -4.25 18.37
CA MET A 84 -9.77 -5.26 18.31
C MET A 84 -8.60 -4.97 19.26
N VAL A 85 -8.36 -3.71 19.55
CA VAL A 85 -7.16 -3.22 20.24
C VAL A 85 -7.45 -2.53 21.57
N ASP A 86 -8.65 -2.72 22.12
CA ASP A 86 -9.11 -2.01 23.32
C ASP A 86 -8.26 -2.33 24.56
N ASP A 87 -7.69 -3.53 24.64
CA ASP A 87 -6.81 -3.98 25.72
C ASP A 87 -5.31 -3.75 25.43
N TRP A 88 -4.95 -3.16 24.27
CA TRP A 88 -3.56 -2.91 23.96
C TRP A 88 -3.00 -1.72 24.75
N GLN A 89 -1.98 -1.97 25.56
CA GLN A 89 -1.29 -0.89 26.27
C GLN A 89 -0.67 0.13 25.31
N ALA A 90 -0.32 -0.29 24.11
CA ALA A 90 0.15 0.58 23.02
C ALA A 90 -0.78 1.79 22.79
N MET A 91 -2.11 1.62 22.91
CA MET A 91 -3.09 2.67 22.69
C MET A 91 -2.93 3.85 23.65
N THR A 92 -2.47 3.63 24.87
CA THR A 92 -2.25 4.66 25.87
C THR A 92 -0.79 5.09 25.99
N LYS A 93 0.13 4.14 25.89
CA LYS A 93 1.56 4.36 26.11
C LYS A 93 2.26 4.98 24.90
N TRP A 94 2.00 4.48 23.68
CA TRP A 94 2.79 4.87 22.53
C TRP A 94 2.45 6.28 22.07
N THR A 95 3.27 7.22 22.46
CA THR A 95 3.24 8.61 22.03
C THR A 95 4.61 9.01 21.52
N MET A 96 4.71 10.12 20.79
CA MET A 96 6.01 10.63 20.35
C MET A 96 6.95 10.92 21.56
N PRO A 97 6.49 11.59 22.64
CA PRO A 97 7.28 11.73 23.85
C PRO A 97 7.71 10.41 24.46
N PHE A 98 6.81 9.42 24.60
CA PHE A 98 7.14 8.11 25.15
C PHE A 98 8.27 7.43 24.37
N LEU A 99 8.22 7.44 23.02
CA LEU A 99 9.25 6.86 22.18
C LEU A 99 10.59 7.59 22.36
N SER A 100 10.56 8.93 22.41
CA SER A 100 11.78 9.74 22.61
C SER A 100 12.40 9.57 23.99
N GLU A 101 11.59 9.45 25.03
CA GLU A 101 12.06 9.32 26.43
C GLU A 101 12.63 7.94 26.72
N ASN A 102 11.97 6.88 26.23
CA ASN A 102 12.35 5.50 26.58
C ASN A 102 13.32 4.86 25.58
N PHE A 103 13.33 5.31 24.32
CA PHE A 103 14.13 4.72 23.25
C PHE A 103 14.96 5.77 22.49
N GLY A 104 15.08 6.99 23.01
CA GLY A 104 15.65 8.14 22.32
C GLY A 104 17.03 7.92 21.72
N ASP A 105 17.88 7.14 22.38
CA ASP A 105 19.26 6.89 21.95
C ASP A 105 19.37 5.66 21.01
N GLN A 106 18.29 4.93 20.79
CA GLN A 106 18.27 3.80 19.87
C GLN A 106 18.35 4.29 18.42
N VAL A 107 19.14 3.58 17.62
CA VAL A 107 19.32 3.87 16.19
C VAL A 107 18.28 3.09 15.38
N ILE A 108 17.51 3.82 14.59
CA ILE A 108 16.48 3.29 13.71
C ILE A 108 16.83 3.58 12.25
N GLU A 109 16.27 2.81 11.34
CA GLU A 109 16.32 3.07 9.90
C GLU A 109 15.04 3.76 9.45
N ILE A 110 15.18 4.88 8.73
CA ILE A 110 14.09 5.61 8.09
C ILE A 110 14.38 5.80 6.61
N GLN A 111 13.37 6.13 5.82
CA GLN A 111 13.57 6.75 4.51
C GLN A 111 13.75 8.26 4.68
N GLU A 112 14.65 8.89 3.92
CA GLU A 112 14.94 10.33 3.92
C GLU A 112 15.16 10.85 2.49
N ASN A 113 14.94 12.15 2.25
CA ASN A 113 15.04 12.80 0.94
C ASN A 113 14.01 12.26 -0.09
N ARG A 114 12.84 11.86 0.38
CA ARG A 114 11.78 11.28 -0.45
C ARG A 114 11.21 12.29 -1.45
N GLU A 115 11.09 13.56 -1.07
CA GLU A 115 10.54 14.63 -1.92
C GLU A 115 11.41 14.97 -3.14
N LYS A 116 12.67 14.53 -3.15
CA LYS A 116 13.60 14.74 -4.28
C LYS A 116 13.48 13.67 -5.37
N ASP A 117 12.79 12.58 -5.09
CA ASP A 117 12.64 11.44 -5.99
C ASP A 117 11.17 11.08 -6.13
N PRO A 118 10.52 11.27 -7.29
CA PRO A 118 9.12 10.89 -7.49
C PRO A 118 8.88 9.38 -7.33
N ASP A 119 9.91 8.56 -7.47
CA ASP A 119 9.88 7.10 -7.35
C ASP A 119 10.47 6.61 -6.02
N TYR A 120 10.38 7.40 -4.95
CA TYR A 120 11.05 7.14 -3.66
C TYR A 120 10.72 5.77 -3.05
N GLU A 121 9.52 5.24 -3.21
CA GLU A 121 9.19 3.90 -2.70
C GLU A 121 9.81 2.80 -3.57
N ILE A 122 9.83 2.96 -4.89
CA ILE A 122 10.51 2.05 -5.82
C ILE A 122 12.02 2.04 -5.54
N ASN A 123 12.58 3.21 -5.28
CA ASN A 123 13.99 3.44 -5.00
C ASN A 123 14.30 3.41 -3.50
N SER A 124 13.43 2.84 -2.67
CA SER A 124 13.47 2.92 -1.19
C SER A 124 14.83 2.58 -0.58
N ILE A 125 15.59 1.68 -1.18
CA ILE A 125 16.93 1.30 -0.73
C ILE A 125 17.91 2.48 -0.76
N ASN A 126 17.74 3.43 -1.70
CA ASN A 126 18.59 4.61 -1.84
C ASN A 126 18.25 5.71 -0.83
N HIS A 127 17.09 5.59 -0.20
CA HIS A 127 16.57 6.56 0.77
C HIS A 127 16.82 6.17 2.21
N LYS A 128 17.39 4.99 2.45
CA LYS A 128 17.65 4.47 3.79
C LYS A 128 18.67 5.34 4.55
N LYS A 129 18.28 5.77 5.74
CA LYS A 129 19.10 6.58 6.66
C LYS A 129 18.98 6.07 8.07
N LYS A 130 20.09 5.95 8.76
CA LYS A 130 20.14 5.67 10.20
C LYS A 130 20.14 6.97 10.98
N VAL A 131 19.23 7.09 11.94
CA VAL A 131 19.09 8.23 12.86
C VAL A 131 18.72 7.70 14.24
N THR A 132 18.88 8.52 15.28
CA THR A 132 18.36 8.17 16.61
C THR A 132 16.84 8.40 16.67
N VAL A 133 16.14 7.65 17.52
CA VAL A 133 14.71 7.86 17.76
C VAL A 133 14.44 9.32 18.17
N ARG A 134 15.28 9.90 19.04
CA ARG A 134 15.16 11.29 19.50
C ARG A 134 15.23 12.27 18.34
N GLU A 135 16.27 12.16 17.50
CA GLU A 135 16.42 13.00 16.30
C GLU A 135 15.21 12.88 15.38
N PHE A 136 14.70 11.67 15.16
CA PHE A 136 13.55 11.41 14.31
C PHE A 136 12.27 12.05 14.88
N ILE A 137 12.00 11.87 16.19
CA ILE A 137 10.82 12.46 16.84
C ILE A 137 10.92 14.00 16.87
N ASP A 138 12.09 14.56 17.12
CA ASP A 138 12.31 16.02 17.06
C ASP A 138 12.03 16.59 15.67
N ARG A 139 12.34 15.83 14.62
CA ARG A 139 12.01 16.21 13.23
C ARG A 139 10.51 16.18 12.98
N ILE A 140 9.79 15.15 13.47
CA ILE A 140 8.32 15.07 13.38
C ILE A 140 7.66 16.28 14.05
N GLY A 141 8.20 16.73 15.17
CA GLY A 141 7.72 17.90 15.91
C GLY A 141 7.84 19.24 15.16
N LYS A 142 8.62 19.30 14.06
CA LYS A 142 8.78 20.53 13.26
C LYS A 142 7.62 20.79 12.30
N GLY A 143 6.76 19.82 12.06
CA GLY A 143 5.57 19.98 11.22
C GLY A 143 5.42 18.93 10.12
N PRO A 144 4.44 19.09 9.23
CA PRO A 144 4.16 18.16 8.15
C PRO A 144 5.33 18.03 7.17
N SER A 145 5.56 16.81 6.68
CA SER A 145 6.58 16.50 5.67
C SER A 145 6.31 15.15 5.02
N ASN A 146 6.62 15.02 3.74
CA ASN A 146 6.73 13.71 3.08
C ASN A 146 8.19 13.29 2.89
N ASP A 147 9.16 14.11 3.33
CA ASP A 147 10.58 13.90 3.04
C ASP A 147 11.23 12.80 3.88
N PHE A 148 10.62 12.39 4.98
CA PHE A 148 11.14 11.32 5.83
C PHE A 148 10.04 10.50 6.49
N TYR A 149 10.25 9.17 6.60
CA TYR A 149 9.26 8.25 7.13
C TYR A 149 9.90 6.94 7.61
N MET A 150 9.45 6.39 8.72
CA MET A 150 9.78 5.04 9.16
C MET A 150 8.73 4.07 8.61
N THR A 151 9.11 3.33 7.58
CA THR A 151 8.25 2.35 6.87
C THR A 151 8.41 0.94 7.45
N ALA A 152 7.63 -0.04 6.99
CA ALA A 152 7.68 -1.43 7.44
C ALA A 152 9.07 -2.06 7.39
N ASN A 153 9.90 -1.70 6.41
CA ASN A 153 11.21 -2.30 6.18
C ASN A 153 12.30 -1.82 7.15
N ASN A 154 11.90 -1.35 8.33
CA ASN A 154 12.82 -0.86 9.37
C ASN A 154 13.32 -1.96 10.32
N HIS A 155 12.69 -3.15 10.33
CA HIS A 155 13.03 -4.30 11.17
C HIS A 155 13.11 -3.99 12.69
N ILE A 156 12.42 -2.94 13.14
CA ILE A 156 12.57 -2.41 14.51
C ILE A 156 12.12 -3.42 15.58
N PHE A 157 11.06 -4.17 15.31
CA PHE A 157 10.56 -5.19 16.24
C PHE A 157 11.44 -6.45 16.31
N GLU A 158 12.41 -6.58 15.41
CA GLU A 158 13.37 -7.67 15.41
C GLU A 158 14.60 -7.35 16.28
N THR A 159 14.76 -6.08 16.71
CA THR A 159 15.83 -5.67 17.61
C THR A 159 15.51 -6.02 19.06
N GLU A 160 16.53 -6.23 19.89
CA GLU A 160 16.34 -6.55 21.30
C GLU A 160 15.73 -5.36 22.06
N GLU A 161 16.20 -4.14 21.76
CA GLU A 161 15.85 -2.92 22.47
C GLU A 161 14.43 -2.46 22.17
N MET A 162 14.00 -2.54 20.90
CA MET A 162 12.68 -2.04 20.50
C MET A 162 11.63 -3.16 20.36
N GLY A 163 12.06 -4.41 20.24
CA GLY A 163 11.14 -5.57 20.19
C GLY A 163 10.26 -5.69 21.45
N VAL A 164 10.73 -5.13 22.58
CA VAL A 164 9.95 -5.06 23.84
C VAL A 164 8.63 -4.29 23.67
N LEU A 165 8.51 -3.43 22.68
CA LEU A 165 7.26 -2.73 22.35
C LEU A 165 6.13 -3.72 22.01
N LEU A 166 6.44 -4.89 21.48
CA LEU A 166 5.42 -5.93 21.21
C LEU A 166 4.73 -6.46 22.48
N ASN A 167 5.32 -6.26 23.66
CA ASN A 167 4.66 -6.61 24.94
C ASN A 167 3.47 -5.68 25.25
N ASP A 168 3.36 -4.53 24.59
CA ASP A 168 2.24 -3.61 24.71
C ASP A 168 1.09 -3.93 23.73
N VAL A 169 1.27 -4.92 22.84
CA VAL A 169 0.22 -5.52 22.03
C VAL A 169 -0.54 -6.50 22.91
N GLY A 170 -1.83 -6.27 23.09
CA GLY A 170 -2.70 -7.09 23.91
C GLY A 170 -3.21 -8.34 23.17
N SER A 171 -4.43 -8.74 23.49
CA SER A 171 -5.06 -9.89 22.82
C SER A 171 -5.34 -9.58 21.36
N VAL A 172 -5.30 -10.61 20.52
CA VAL A 172 -5.68 -10.55 19.12
C VAL A 172 -6.74 -11.62 18.83
N PRO A 173 -7.64 -11.40 17.86
CA PRO A 173 -8.60 -12.43 17.46
C PRO A 173 -7.92 -13.73 17.03
N SER A 174 -8.63 -14.86 17.19
CA SER A 174 -8.09 -16.20 16.92
C SER A 174 -7.60 -16.44 15.49
N TYR A 175 -7.98 -15.59 14.55
CA TYR A 175 -7.53 -15.64 13.16
C TYR A 175 -6.21 -14.85 12.90
N ILE A 176 -5.68 -14.18 13.93
CA ILE A 176 -4.38 -13.51 13.91
C ILE A 176 -3.41 -14.28 14.79
N THR A 177 -2.18 -14.47 14.33
CA THR A 177 -1.12 -15.02 15.17
C THR A 177 -0.55 -13.89 16.04
N PRO A 178 -0.56 -14.03 17.38
CA PRO A 178 0.03 -13.03 18.27
C PRO A 178 1.49 -12.76 17.93
N PRO A 179 2.00 -11.54 18.19
CA PRO A 179 3.40 -11.22 17.95
C PRO A 179 4.31 -12.14 18.80
N LYS A 180 5.39 -12.59 18.17
CA LYS A 180 6.49 -13.28 18.83
C LYS A 180 7.76 -12.51 18.58
N GLU A 181 8.68 -12.58 19.52
CA GLU A 181 9.97 -11.95 19.37
C GLU A 181 10.63 -12.39 18.04
N ARG A 182 11.01 -11.40 17.22
CA ARG A 182 11.82 -11.57 16.01
C ARG A 182 11.21 -12.47 14.93
N ASP A 183 9.87 -12.59 14.88
CA ASP A 183 9.22 -13.41 13.85
C ASP A 183 9.07 -12.68 12.48
N GLY A 184 9.37 -11.37 12.44
CA GLY A 184 9.32 -10.56 11.22
C GLY A 184 7.94 -10.37 10.60
N ASN A 185 6.86 -10.67 11.34
CA ASN A 185 5.49 -10.60 10.82
C ASN A 185 4.71 -9.37 11.29
N TRP A 186 5.33 -8.55 12.15
CA TRP A 186 4.76 -7.33 12.71
C TRP A 186 5.66 -6.14 12.40
N PHE A 187 5.08 -5.02 12.00
CA PHE A 187 5.84 -3.87 11.48
C PHE A 187 5.35 -2.58 12.11
N LEU A 188 6.29 -1.73 12.53
CA LEU A 188 6.01 -0.41 13.09
C LEU A 188 6.17 0.67 12.02
N TRP A 189 5.20 1.58 11.98
CA TRP A 189 5.19 2.74 11.10
C TRP A 189 5.09 4.00 11.93
N VAL A 190 6.01 4.94 11.76
CA VAL A 190 6.00 6.23 12.46
C VAL A 190 6.39 7.33 11.50
N GLY A 191 5.66 8.44 11.53
CA GLY A 191 6.00 9.58 10.69
C GLY A 191 5.20 10.84 10.97
N PRO A 192 5.61 11.96 10.35
CA PRO A 192 4.89 13.23 10.45
C PRO A 192 3.57 13.20 9.67
N ALA A 193 2.72 14.18 9.89
CA ALA A 193 1.63 14.49 8.97
C ALA A 193 2.20 14.75 7.56
N GLY A 194 1.42 14.45 6.54
CA GLY A 194 1.80 14.67 5.15
C GLY A 194 2.63 13.56 4.52
N THR A 195 3.00 12.49 5.26
CA THR A 195 3.63 11.32 4.62
C THR A 195 2.65 10.63 3.69
N ILE A 196 3.13 10.29 2.50
CA ILE A 196 2.35 9.60 1.47
C ILE A 196 3.02 8.27 1.13
N THR A 197 2.25 7.19 1.15
CA THR A 197 2.60 5.96 0.47
C THR A 197 1.84 5.94 -0.86
N PRO A 198 2.53 5.95 -2.02
CA PRO A 198 1.90 6.06 -3.34
C PRO A 198 1.06 4.84 -3.68
N LEU A 199 0.29 4.92 -4.77
CA LEU A 199 -0.60 3.84 -5.21
C LEU A 199 0.18 2.56 -5.52
N HIS A 200 -0.08 1.51 -4.74
CA HIS A 200 0.51 0.19 -4.89
C HIS A 200 -0.45 -0.89 -4.39
N HIS A 201 -0.10 -2.15 -4.58
CA HIS A 201 -0.71 -3.29 -3.91
C HIS A 201 0.36 -4.11 -3.17
N ASP A 202 -0.05 -4.83 -2.13
CA ASP A 202 0.85 -5.73 -1.42
C ASP A 202 0.77 -7.17 -1.98
N GLU A 203 1.86 -7.90 -1.78
CA GLU A 203 1.95 -9.34 -2.08
C GLU A 203 1.36 -10.20 -0.95
N ASN A 204 1.03 -9.59 0.19
CA ASN A 204 0.43 -10.24 1.34
C ASN A 204 -0.88 -9.56 1.73
N ILE A 205 -1.73 -10.31 2.42
CA ILE A 205 -2.87 -9.77 3.16
C ILE A 205 -2.32 -9.13 4.43
N ILE A 206 -2.81 -7.94 4.78
CA ILE A 206 -2.36 -7.22 5.97
C ILE A 206 -3.50 -6.78 6.88
N PHE A 207 -3.24 -6.72 8.18
CA PHE A 207 -3.92 -5.85 9.11
C PHE A 207 -3.08 -4.59 9.34
N HIS A 208 -3.72 -3.42 9.26
CA HIS A 208 -3.10 -2.15 9.59
C HIS A 208 -3.85 -1.48 10.72
N THR A 209 -3.25 -1.48 11.89
CA THR A 209 -3.81 -0.94 13.14
C THR A 209 -3.30 0.48 13.37
N GLN A 210 -4.22 1.41 13.55
CA GLN A 210 -3.88 2.81 13.85
C GLN A 210 -3.80 3.02 15.35
N ILE A 211 -2.60 3.36 15.86
CA ILE A 211 -2.36 3.60 17.29
C ILE A 211 -2.51 5.08 17.64
N LYS A 212 -1.88 5.97 16.89
CA LYS A 212 -1.94 7.43 17.07
C LYS A 212 -2.02 8.15 15.73
N GLY A 213 -2.70 9.30 15.75
CA GLY A 213 -2.95 10.08 14.56
C GLY A 213 -3.93 9.39 13.61
N ARG A 214 -4.34 10.08 12.56
CA ARG A 214 -5.28 9.59 11.55
C ARG A 214 -4.59 9.39 10.22
N LYS A 215 -4.98 8.34 9.48
CA LYS A 215 -4.52 8.11 8.11
C LYS A 215 -5.70 8.03 7.17
N ARG A 216 -5.60 8.73 6.04
CA ARG A 216 -6.51 8.61 4.91
C ARG A 216 -6.03 7.50 3.99
N TRP A 217 -6.91 6.60 3.67
CA TRP A 217 -6.69 5.50 2.76
C TRP A 217 -7.57 5.64 1.54
N LYS A 218 -7.00 5.45 0.39
CA LYS A 218 -7.76 5.29 -0.85
C LYS A 218 -7.57 3.89 -1.36
N LEU A 219 -8.67 3.14 -1.55
CA LEU A 219 -8.64 1.74 -1.96
C LEU A 219 -9.28 1.57 -3.33
N ILE A 220 -8.70 0.67 -4.14
CA ILE A 220 -9.20 0.29 -5.46
C ILE A 220 -9.21 -1.23 -5.56
N SER A 221 -10.29 -1.78 -6.13
CA SER A 221 -10.44 -3.22 -6.32
C SER A 221 -9.33 -3.81 -7.19
N PRO A 222 -8.82 -5.02 -6.88
CA PRO A 222 -7.91 -5.75 -7.76
C PRO A 222 -8.44 -5.94 -9.18
N MET A 223 -9.76 -5.92 -9.36
CA MET A 223 -10.39 -6.04 -10.68
C MET A 223 -10.12 -4.85 -11.60
N ASP A 224 -9.73 -3.70 -11.02
CA ASP A 224 -9.35 -2.51 -11.77
C ASP A 224 -7.86 -2.45 -12.14
N THR A 225 -7.05 -3.44 -11.75
CA THR A 225 -5.61 -3.51 -12.06
C THR A 225 -5.28 -3.12 -13.51
N PRO A 226 -6.03 -3.55 -14.54
CA PRO A 226 -5.73 -3.16 -15.92
C PRO A 226 -5.85 -1.66 -16.22
N ASN A 227 -6.50 -0.89 -15.34
CA ASN A 227 -6.74 0.54 -15.51
C ASN A 227 -5.76 1.40 -14.70
N LEU A 228 -4.92 0.79 -13.87
CA LEU A 228 -4.15 1.51 -12.84
C LEU A 228 -2.72 1.86 -13.25
N TYR A 229 -2.37 1.68 -14.53
CA TYR A 229 -1.04 2.05 -15.03
C TYR A 229 0.10 1.49 -14.16
N ASN A 230 -0.04 0.21 -13.75
CA ASN A 230 1.03 -0.50 -13.08
C ASN A 230 2.21 -0.61 -14.04
N HIS A 231 3.35 -0.08 -13.67
CA HIS A 231 4.51 0.02 -14.55
C HIS A 231 5.75 -0.64 -13.98
N ARG A 232 5.81 -0.77 -12.66
CA ARG A 232 7.03 -1.28 -12.00
C ARG A 232 6.66 -2.01 -10.71
N ALA A 233 6.99 -3.30 -10.67
CA ALA A 233 6.67 -4.15 -9.54
C ALA A 233 5.21 -3.96 -9.10
N VAL A 234 4.98 -3.64 -7.84
CA VAL A 234 3.65 -3.43 -7.24
C VAL A 234 3.12 -2.01 -7.36
N PHE A 235 3.84 -1.09 -8.01
CA PHE A 235 3.54 0.35 -8.03
C PHE A 235 2.83 0.80 -9.31
N SER A 236 2.00 1.83 -9.17
CA SER A 236 1.35 2.56 -10.26
C SER A 236 2.02 3.92 -10.47
N GLU A 237 1.99 4.42 -11.71
CA GLU A 237 2.40 5.80 -12.03
C GLU A 237 1.37 6.86 -11.59
N VAL A 238 0.19 6.44 -11.16
CA VAL A 238 -0.92 7.35 -10.84
C VAL A 238 -0.71 7.95 -9.44
N ASP A 239 -0.64 9.27 -9.35
CA ASP A 239 -0.83 9.95 -8.07
C ASP A 239 -2.31 9.87 -7.67
N LEU A 240 -2.62 8.96 -6.74
CA LEU A 240 -4.01 8.70 -6.33
C LEU A 240 -4.63 9.87 -5.55
N PHE A 241 -3.82 10.76 -4.99
CA PHE A 241 -4.30 11.93 -4.25
C PHE A 241 -4.53 13.15 -5.17
N ASN A 242 -3.91 13.14 -6.38
CA ASN A 242 -4.07 14.20 -7.38
C ASN A 242 -4.04 13.62 -8.80
N ILE A 243 -5.11 12.89 -9.19
CA ILE A 243 -5.17 12.14 -10.44
C ILE A 243 -5.20 13.07 -11.65
N ASN A 244 -4.20 12.94 -12.52
CA ASN A 244 -4.19 13.59 -13.82
C ASN A 244 -4.93 12.71 -14.86
N TYR A 245 -6.22 12.94 -15.04
CA TYR A 245 -7.07 12.16 -15.94
C TYR A 245 -6.73 12.34 -17.44
N ASP A 246 -5.99 13.36 -17.83
CA ASP A 246 -5.57 13.55 -19.22
C ASP A 246 -4.34 12.67 -19.52
N ARG A 247 -3.44 12.52 -18.54
CA ARG A 247 -2.33 11.56 -18.60
C ARG A 247 -2.82 10.12 -18.40
N PHE A 248 -3.79 9.92 -17.51
CA PHE A 248 -4.28 8.60 -17.08
C PHE A 248 -5.78 8.42 -17.36
N PRO A 249 -6.22 8.42 -18.66
CA PRO A 249 -7.63 8.40 -19.01
C PRO A 249 -8.41 7.17 -18.56
N LEU A 250 -7.76 6.01 -18.37
CA LEU A 250 -8.42 4.80 -17.88
C LEU A 250 -8.92 4.95 -16.44
N MET A 251 -8.30 5.86 -15.66
CA MET A 251 -8.73 6.15 -14.30
C MET A 251 -10.13 6.78 -14.20
N ARG A 252 -10.68 7.35 -15.30
CA ARG A 252 -12.02 7.95 -15.31
C ARG A 252 -13.13 6.96 -14.98
N GLY A 253 -12.92 5.67 -15.22
CA GLY A 253 -13.87 4.60 -14.92
C GLY A 253 -13.59 3.80 -13.64
N VAL A 254 -12.52 4.16 -12.93
CA VAL A 254 -12.10 3.44 -11.72
C VAL A 254 -12.84 4.00 -10.50
N GLN A 255 -13.40 3.11 -9.71
CA GLN A 255 -13.98 3.49 -8.42
C GLN A 255 -12.91 3.48 -7.34
N VAL A 256 -12.89 4.53 -6.53
CA VAL A 256 -11.95 4.71 -5.43
C VAL A 256 -12.74 4.85 -4.13
N ALA A 257 -12.58 3.91 -3.21
CA ALA A 257 -13.04 4.09 -1.84
C ALA A 257 -12.08 5.03 -1.12
N ASP A 258 -12.63 6.05 -0.45
CA ASP A 258 -11.87 7.07 0.28
C ASP A 258 -12.32 7.05 1.74
N LEU A 259 -11.43 6.68 2.65
CA LEU A 259 -11.76 6.45 4.04
C LEU A 259 -10.66 6.96 4.98
N VAL A 260 -11.03 7.23 6.22
CA VAL A 260 -10.09 7.58 7.29
C VAL A 260 -10.10 6.47 8.32
N VAL A 261 -8.90 5.98 8.66
CA VAL A 261 -8.67 5.03 9.75
C VAL A 261 -8.24 5.85 10.97
N GLU A 262 -9.07 5.75 12.01
CA GLU A 262 -8.93 6.47 13.27
C GLU A 262 -8.10 5.65 14.28
N PRO A 263 -7.49 6.28 15.31
CA PRO A 263 -6.87 5.54 16.41
C PRO A 263 -7.83 4.52 17.03
N GLY A 264 -7.36 3.29 17.23
CA GLY A 264 -8.16 2.17 17.72
C GLY A 264 -8.83 1.34 16.63
N GLU A 265 -8.81 1.80 15.39
CA GLU A 265 -9.33 1.04 14.25
C GLU A 265 -8.23 0.21 13.57
N THR A 266 -8.62 -0.94 13.04
CA THR A 266 -7.76 -1.82 12.27
C THR A 266 -8.36 -2.07 10.90
N LEU A 267 -7.65 -1.68 9.85
CA LEU A 267 -8.02 -1.99 8.48
C LEU A 267 -7.54 -3.40 8.12
N PHE A 268 -8.45 -4.28 7.74
CA PHE A 268 -8.16 -5.50 7.00
C PHE A 268 -8.02 -5.15 5.52
N LEU A 269 -6.83 -5.32 4.98
CA LEU A 269 -6.53 -5.11 3.57
C LEU A 269 -6.25 -6.45 2.90
N PRO A 270 -7.19 -6.96 2.08
CA PRO A 270 -7.04 -8.26 1.45
C PRO A 270 -6.08 -8.23 0.27
N LEU A 271 -5.79 -9.41 -0.26
CA LEU A 271 -4.82 -9.63 -1.32
C LEU A 271 -5.11 -8.81 -2.58
N GLY A 272 -4.07 -8.11 -3.05
CA GLY A 272 -4.09 -7.42 -4.34
C GLY A 272 -4.93 -6.13 -4.37
N TRP A 273 -5.50 -5.70 -3.23
CA TRP A 273 -6.18 -4.41 -3.17
C TRP A 273 -5.17 -3.28 -3.30
N TRP A 274 -5.38 -2.47 -4.34
CA TRP A 274 -4.58 -1.29 -4.58
C TRP A 274 -4.90 -0.21 -3.57
N HIS A 275 -3.87 0.45 -3.07
CA HIS A 275 -4.07 1.49 -2.07
C HIS A 275 -3.00 2.57 -2.12
N GLY A 276 -3.41 3.77 -1.71
CA GLY A 276 -2.54 4.88 -1.37
C GLY A 276 -2.88 5.37 0.03
N VAL A 277 -1.90 5.82 0.78
CA VAL A 277 -2.06 6.23 2.18
C VAL A 277 -1.46 7.61 2.40
N GLU A 278 -2.21 8.47 3.09
CA GLU A 278 -1.77 9.80 3.52
C GLU A 278 -1.92 9.91 5.04
N ALA A 279 -0.86 10.30 5.74
CA ALA A 279 -0.95 10.63 7.16
C ALA A 279 -1.51 12.04 7.35
N LEU A 280 -2.68 12.14 7.96
CA LEU A 280 -3.33 13.43 8.23
C LEU A 280 -2.73 14.14 9.46
N GLU A 281 -2.11 13.37 10.34
CA GLU A 281 -1.51 13.79 11.61
C GLU A 281 -0.20 13.03 11.82
N PRO A 282 0.69 13.48 12.71
CA PRO A 282 1.80 12.65 13.17
C PRO A 282 1.26 11.31 13.66
N SER A 283 1.78 10.21 13.12
CA SER A 283 1.11 8.92 13.26
C SER A 283 2.03 7.80 13.72
N ILE A 284 1.47 6.90 14.52
CA ILE A 284 2.05 5.62 14.89
C ILE A 284 1.04 4.54 14.50
N SER A 285 1.49 3.55 13.72
CA SER A 285 0.66 2.41 13.32
C SER A 285 1.44 1.12 13.39
N VAL A 286 0.74 0.02 13.51
CA VAL A 286 1.31 -1.33 13.45
C VAL A 286 0.61 -2.08 12.32
N SER A 287 1.37 -2.73 11.45
CA SER A 287 0.80 -3.69 10.51
C SER A 287 1.28 -5.10 10.81
N SER A 288 0.46 -6.09 10.46
CA SER A 288 0.77 -7.50 10.63
C SER A 288 0.36 -8.31 9.41
N VAL A 289 1.22 -9.28 9.05
CA VAL A 289 0.96 -10.31 8.04
C VAL A 289 0.75 -11.69 8.69
N ALA A 290 0.68 -11.74 10.01
CA ALA A 290 0.61 -12.95 10.82
C ALA A 290 -0.83 -13.45 10.96
N PHE A 291 -1.28 -14.27 10.01
CA PHE A 291 -2.59 -14.90 10.03
C PHE A 291 -2.51 -16.39 10.37
N LYS A 292 -3.62 -16.92 10.93
CA LYS A 292 -3.83 -18.36 11.08
C LYS A 292 -3.89 -19.07 9.72
N TYR A 293 -4.34 -18.35 8.68
CA TYR A 293 -4.46 -18.87 7.33
C TYR A 293 -3.19 -18.60 6.52
N SER A 294 -2.96 -19.39 5.47
CA SER A 294 -1.81 -19.20 4.58
C SER A 294 -1.85 -17.81 3.94
N ASN A 295 -0.77 -17.06 4.09
CA ASN A 295 -0.61 -15.70 3.57
C ASN A 295 0.67 -15.56 2.75
N HIS A 296 1.04 -16.60 1.99
CA HIS A 296 2.20 -16.62 1.11
C HIS A 296 1.75 -16.73 -0.33
N TRP A 297 1.69 -15.61 -1.01
CA TRP A 297 1.28 -15.52 -2.41
C TRP A 297 2.48 -15.19 -3.27
N LYS A 298 2.55 -15.82 -4.44
CA LYS A 298 3.61 -15.53 -5.42
C LYS A 298 3.01 -14.70 -6.54
N PHE A 299 3.42 -13.46 -6.64
CA PHE A 299 3.21 -12.66 -7.82
C PHE A 299 4.43 -12.74 -8.72
N SER A 300 4.24 -13.01 -10.01
CA SER A 300 5.27 -12.69 -10.99
C SER A 300 4.98 -11.30 -11.53
N ASN A 301 5.80 -10.35 -11.14
CA ASN A 301 5.84 -9.05 -11.80
C ASN A 301 6.87 -9.12 -12.91
N PRO A 302 6.47 -9.03 -14.19
CA PRO A 302 7.40 -8.99 -15.31
C PRO A 302 8.26 -7.74 -15.29
#